data_ce11042f1b6f71216e46e7d43168489c
#
_entry.id   ce11042f1b6f71216e46e7d43168489c
#
_cell.length_a   1.000
_cell.length_b   1.000
_cell.length_c   1.000
_cell.angle_alpha   90.00
_cell.angle_beta   90.00
_cell.angle_gamma   90.00
#
_symmetry.space_group_name_H-M   'P 1'
#
loop_
_entity.id
_entity.type
_entity.pdbx_description
1 polymer ?
#
loop_
_entity_poly.entity_id
_entity_poly.type
_entity_poly.pdbx_seq_one_letter_code
_entity_poly.pdbx_strand_id
1 'polypeptide(L)'
;GIQPKNILLMSNGRILEIDQDEAKFNGTVQSGRVLVDGLGVGDVGNVVLRDRQHLSQDGLIIIVLTMDSNTGEVVAGPDVISRGFVYVRESESLMDDVKSVVRHEIKKCEERGVRDWATIKSAVRENLRDYIFMKTKRNPMIIPIIMEV
;
A
#
# COMPACT_ATOMS: atom_id res chain seq x y z
N GLY A 1 -49.82 -10.18 -18.65
CA GLY A 1 -48.47 -9.77 -18.27
C GLY A 1 -47.43 -10.75 -18.76
N ILE A 2 -46.16 -10.32 -18.84
CA ILE A 2 -45.05 -11.18 -19.24
C ILE A 2 -44.78 -12.19 -18.13
N GLN A 3 -44.69 -13.48 -18.49
CA GLN A 3 -44.34 -14.50 -17.51
C GLN A 3 -42.89 -14.38 -17.05
N PRO A 4 -42.56 -14.61 -15.75
CA PRO A 4 -41.20 -14.47 -15.22
C PRO A 4 -40.14 -15.28 -16.02
N LYS A 5 -40.48 -16.42 -16.55
CA LYS A 5 -39.60 -17.27 -17.37
C LYS A 5 -39.15 -16.59 -18.69
N ASN A 6 -39.88 -15.57 -19.15
CA ASN A 6 -39.58 -14.82 -20.38
C ASN A 6 -38.80 -13.54 -20.08
N ILE A 7 -38.38 -13.34 -18.84
CA ILE A 7 -37.53 -12.22 -18.41
C ILE A 7 -36.13 -12.75 -18.20
N LEU A 8 -35.19 -12.37 -19.07
CA LEU A 8 -33.80 -12.79 -19.00
C LEU A 8 -32.93 -11.63 -18.51
N LEU A 9 -32.39 -11.77 -17.30
CA LEU A 9 -31.46 -10.78 -16.76
C LEU A 9 -30.04 -11.03 -17.27
N MET A 10 -29.54 -10.12 -18.08
CA MET A 10 -28.19 -10.18 -18.63
C MET A 10 -27.18 -9.44 -17.74
N SER A 11 -26.03 -10.03 -17.58
CA SER A 11 -24.83 -9.38 -17.05
C SER A 11 -23.76 -9.28 -18.16
N ASN A 12 -22.84 -8.34 -18.01
CA ASN A 12 -21.74 -8.19 -18.95
C ASN A 12 -20.97 -9.51 -19.08
N GLY A 13 -20.64 -9.89 -20.32
CA GLY A 13 -19.91 -11.12 -20.65
C GLY A 13 -20.74 -12.37 -20.80
N ARG A 14 -22.05 -12.36 -20.54
CA ARG A 14 -22.92 -13.49 -20.88
C ARG A 14 -23.40 -13.39 -22.34
N ILE A 15 -23.41 -14.54 -23.02
CA ILE A 15 -23.96 -14.66 -24.36
C ILE A 15 -25.40 -15.11 -24.26
N LEU A 16 -26.31 -14.36 -24.87
CA LEU A 16 -27.71 -14.75 -25.05
C LEU A 16 -27.93 -15.14 -26.50
N GLU A 17 -28.34 -16.37 -26.73
CA GLU A 17 -28.76 -16.89 -28.02
C GLU A 17 -30.27 -16.80 -28.11
N ILE A 18 -30.78 -16.23 -29.19
CA ILE A 18 -32.21 -16.07 -29.44
C ILE A 18 -32.52 -16.66 -30.83
N ASP A 19 -33.41 -17.61 -30.89
CA ASP A 19 -33.94 -18.15 -32.12
C ASP A 19 -35.46 -17.92 -32.19
N GLN A 20 -36.16 -18.59 -33.13
CA GLN A 20 -37.59 -18.39 -33.33
C GLN A 20 -38.44 -18.96 -32.15
N ASP A 21 -37.94 -19.94 -31.42
CA ASP A 21 -38.69 -20.70 -30.44
C ASP A 21 -38.25 -20.37 -29.00
N GLU A 22 -36.99 -20.03 -28.78
CA GLU A 22 -36.47 -19.85 -27.43
C GLU A 22 -35.37 -18.77 -27.35
N ALA A 23 -35.13 -18.29 -26.10
CA ALA A 23 -33.99 -17.50 -25.74
C ALA A 23 -33.25 -18.14 -24.56
N LYS A 24 -31.97 -18.44 -24.73
CA LYS A 24 -31.16 -19.13 -23.71
C LYS A 24 -29.76 -18.54 -23.57
N PHE A 25 -29.19 -18.67 -22.38
CA PHE A 25 -27.80 -18.32 -22.18
C PHE A 25 -26.88 -19.41 -22.73
N ASN A 26 -25.98 -19.04 -23.65
CA ASN A 26 -25.06 -19.95 -24.30
C ASN A 26 -23.60 -19.48 -24.17
N GLY A 27 -23.03 -19.68 -22.97
CA GLY A 27 -21.62 -19.37 -22.70
C GLY A 27 -21.34 -17.96 -22.24
N THR A 28 -20.05 -17.62 -22.23
CA THR A 28 -19.54 -16.34 -21.78
C THR A 28 -18.40 -15.87 -22.67
N VAL A 29 -18.24 -14.55 -22.79
CA VAL A 29 -17.06 -13.88 -23.38
C VAL A 29 -16.32 -13.14 -22.27
N GLN A 30 -15.05 -12.90 -22.49
CA GLN A 30 -14.25 -12.08 -21.56
C GLN A 30 -14.90 -10.70 -21.41
N SER A 31 -15.18 -10.34 -20.16
CA SER A 31 -15.74 -9.03 -19.81
C SER A 31 -15.07 -8.51 -18.56
N GLY A 32 -15.14 -7.19 -18.36
CA GLY A 32 -14.56 -6.55 -17.20
C GLY A 32 -13.73 -5.33 -17.56
N ARG A 33 -12.94 -4.88 -16.60
CA ARG A 33 -12.06 -3.73 -16.80
C ARG A 33 -10.76 -4.18 -17.46
N VAL A 34 -10.41 -3.54 -18.56
CA VAL A 34 -9.07 -3.62 -19.13
C VAL A 34 -8.26 -2.46 -18.61
N LEU A 35 -7.18 -2.77 -17.90
CA LEU A 35 -6.30 -1.76 -17.31
C LEU A 35 -5.24 -1.39 -18.34
N VAL A 36 -5.00 -0.09 -18.52
CA VAL A 36 -4.04 0.46 -19.47
C VAL A 36 -3.04 1.31 -18.72
N ASP A 37 -1.75 1.09 -18.97
CA ASP A 37 -0.64 1.86 -18.41
C ASP A 37 0.33 2.24 -19.55
N GLY A 38 0.27 3.49 -19.98
CA GLY A 38 1.03 3.95 -21.13
C GLY A 38 0.70 3.15 -22.39
N LEU A 39 1.68 2.46 -22.95
CA LEU A 39 1.52 1.61 -24.14
C LEU A 39 1.10 0.16 -23.78
N GLY A 40 1.08 -0.20 -22.50
CA GLY A 40 0.68 -1.53 -22.03
C GLY A 40 -0.83 -1.64 -21.88
N VAL A 41 -1.45 -2.58 -22.57
CA VAL A 41 -2.88 -2.91 -22.44
C VAL A 41 -3.03 -4.26 -21.77
N GLY A 42 -3.65 -4.26 -20.57
CA GLY A 42 -3.91 -5.49 -19.80
C GLY A 42 -2.70 -6.08 -19.07
N ASP A 43 -1.52 -5.46 -19.15
CA ASP A 43 -0.25 -5.97 -18.62
C ASP A 43 0.17 -5.27 -17.31
N VAL A 44 -0.74 -4.58 -16.64
CA VAL A 44 -0.45 -3.97 -15.34
C VAL A 44 -0.63 -5.00 -14.24
N GLY A 45 0.49 -5.44 -13.65
CA GLY A 45 0.48 -6.44 -12.58
C GLY A 45 -0.33 -5.98 -11.35
N ASN A 46 -1.01 -6.92 -10.71
CA ASN A 46 -1.83 -6.64 -9.51
C ASN A 46 -1.05 -5.95 -8.38
N VAL A 47 0.25 -6.19 -8.28
CA VAL A 47 1.12 -5.56 -7.27
C VAL A 47 1.24 -4.06 -7.53
N VAL A 48 1.50 -3.66 -8.78
CA VAL A 48 1.63 -2.25 -9.19
C VAL A 48 0.32 -1.49 -8.95
N LEU A 49 -0.81 -2.10 -9.28
CA LEU A 49 -2.13 -1.50 -9.05
C LEU A 49 -2.43 -1.31 -7.58
N ARG A 50 -2.14 -2.32 -6.77
CA ARG A 50 -2.30 -2.25 -5.31
C ARG A 50 -1.43 -1.15 -4.70
N ASP A 51 -0.18 -1.05 -5.11
CA ASP A 51 0.76 -0.05 -4.60
C ASP A 51 0.32 1.36 -5.01
N ARG A 52 -0.10 1.56 -6.27
CA ARG A 52 -0.67 2.83 -6.72
C ARG A 52 -1.93 3.22 -5.97
N GLN A 53 -2.83 2.27 -5.70
CA GLN A 53 -4.03 2.50 -4.92
C GLN A 53 -3.68 2.90 -3.48
N HIS A 54 -2.76 2.20 -2.85
CA HIS A 54 -2.28 2.50 -1.50
C HIS A 54 -1.67 3.91 -1.42
N LEU A 55 -0.77 4.24 -2.35
CA LEU A 55 -0.17 5.58 -2.44
C LEU A 55 -1.20 6.69 -2.65
N SER A 56 -2.24 6.44 -3.45
CA SER A 56 -3.28 7.44 -3.72
C SER A 56 -4.25 7.65 -2.56
N GLN A 57 -4.49 6.64 -1.74
CA GLN A 57 -5.42 6.70 -0.62
C GLN A 57 -4.78 7.25 0.64
N ASP A 58 -3.64 6.72 1.03
CA ASP A 58 -3.03 6.98 2.34
C ASP A 58 -1.67 7.69 2.26
N GLY A 59 -1.11 7.78 1.06
CA GLY A 59 0.16 8.47 0.85
C GLY A 59 1.39 7.67 1.27
N LEU A 60 2.48 8.39 1.50
CA LEU A 60 3.83 7.84 1.68
C LEU A 60 4.55 8.55 2.83
N ILE A 61 5.28 7.77 3.63
CA ILE A 61 6.25 8.23 4.63
C ILE A 61 7.59 7.57 4.33
N ILE A 62 8.62 8.39 4.17
CA ILE A 62 10.02 7.96 4.03
C ILE A 62 10.75 8.32 5.33
N ILE A 63 11.47 7.36 5.87
CA ILE A 63 12.34 7.56 7.04
C ILE A 63 13.77 7.37 6.56
N VAL A 64 14.62 8.38 6.77
CA VAL A 64 16.03 8.33 6.40
C VAL A 64 16.87 8.42 7.66
N LEU A 65 17.81 7.50 7.83
CA LEU A 65 18.78 7.52 8.93
C LEU A 65 20.12 6.98 8.46
N THR A 66 21.18 7.43 9.12
CA THR A 66 22.55 6.95 8.90
C THR A 66 23.03 6.22 10.15
N MET A 67 23.62 5.06 9.95
CA MET A 67 24.14 4.22 11.03
C MET A 67 25.62 3.87 10.75
N ASP A 68 26.40 3.78 11.82
CA ASP A 68 27.76 3.28 11.74
C ASP A 68 27.74 1.76 11.53
N SER A 69 28.44 1.31 10.49
CA SER A 69 28.48 -0.12 10.11
C SER A 69 29.20 -1.01 11.13
N ASN A 70 30.10 -0.46 11.95
CA ASN A 70 30.88 -1.18 12.94
C ASN A 70 30.16 -1.26 14.29
N THR A 71 29.63 -0.11 14.75
CA THR A 71 28.99 -0.03 16.07
C THR A 71 27.48 -0.33 16.02
N GLY A 72 26.83 -0.03 14.90
CA GLY A 72 25.37 -0.11 14.74
C GLY A 72 24.66 1.11 15.34
N GLU A 73 25.39 2.14 15.75
CA GLU A 73 24.83 3.36 16.34
C GLU A 73 24.26 4.30 15.26
N VAL A 74 23.23 5.06 15.62
CA VAL A 74 22.65 6.09 14.74
C VAL A 74 23.55 7.32 14.75
N VAL A 75 24.16 7.61 13.60
CA VAL A 75 25.05 8.77 13.39
C VAL A 75 24.25 10.02 13.04
N ALA A 76 23.19 9.87 12.22
CA ALA A 76 22.33 10.97 11.80
C ALA A 76 20.89 10.53 11.57
N GLY A 77 19.95 11.46 11.78
CA GLY A 77 18.50 11.22 11.62
C GLY A 77 17.81 10.82 12.93
N PRO A 78 16.63 10.17 12.87
CA PRO A 78 15.86 9.94 11.65
C PRO A 78 15.26 11.23 11.08
N ASP A 79 15.38 11.41 9.77
CA ASP A 79 14.61 12.39 9.03
C ASP A 79 13.35 11.76 8.47
N VAL A 80 12.24 12.50 8.51
CA VAL A 80 10.92 12.01 8.08
C VAL A 80 10.39 12.90 6.98
N ILE A 81 10.10 12.28 5.84
CA ILE A 81 9.51 12.93 4.68
C ILE A 81 8.14 12.31 4.43
N SER A 82 7.10 13.14 4.33
CA SER A 82 5.73 12.70 4.04
C SER A 82 5.23 13.30 2.72
N ARG A 83 4.48 12.50 1.95
CA ARG A 83 3.80 12.94 0.73
C ARG A 83 2.42 12.28 0.64
N GLY A 84 1.40 13.10 0.42
CA GLY A 84 0.01 12.63 0.24
C GLY A 84 -0.65 12.03 1.47
N PHE A 85 0.04 12.04 2.64
CA PHE A 85 -0.47 11.41 3.86
C PHE A 85 -1.26 12.39 4.74
N VAL A 86 -0.65 13.50 5.16
CA VAL A 86 -1.27 14.50 6.04
C VAL A 86 -0.98 15.91 5.54
N TYR A 87 -1.83 16.87 5.94
CA TYR A 87 -1.59 18.28 5.66
C TYR A 87 -0.51 18.81 6.60
N VAL A 88 0.60 19.32 6.04
CA VAL A 88 1.83 19.64 6.77
C VAL A 88 1.64 20.58 7.97
N ARG A 89 0.69 21.53 7.90
CA ARG A 89 0.48 22.51 8.98
C ARG A 89 -0.11 21.95 10.27
N GLU A 90 -0.78 20.80 10.19
CA GLU A 90 -1.41 20.14 11.36
C GLU A 90 -0.62 18.93 11.87
N SER A 91 0.51 18.64 11.28
CA SER A 91 1.21 17.37 11.47
C SER A 91 2.61 17.47 12.07
N GLU A 92 3.09 18.65 12.49
CA GLU A 92 4.43 18.78 13.09
C GLU A 92 4.60 17.88 14.30
N SER A 93 3.64 17.87 15.22
CA SER A 93 3.67 17.00 16.39
C SER A 93 3.64 15.51 16.02
N LEU A 94 2.88 15.13 15.00
CA LEU A 94 2.83 13.75 14.53
C LEU A 94 4.17 13.33 13.91
N MET A 95 4.84 14.22 13.17
CA MET A 95 6.16 13.91 12.59
C MET A 95 7.24 13.76 13.69
N ASP A 96 7.18 14.56 14.75
CA ASP A 96 8.08 14.43 15.90
C ASP A 96 7.81 13.15 16.69
N ASP A 97 6.54 12.79 16.86
CA ASP A 97 6.14 11.50 17.41
C ASP A 97 6.69 10.33 16.56
N VAL A 98 6.57 10.40 15.24
CA VAL A 98 7.12 9.39 14.30
C VAL A 98 8.62 9.24 14.49
N LYS A 99 9.38 10.36 14.56
CA LYS A 99 10.83 10.33 14.84
C LYS A 99 11.14 9.66 16.16
N SER A 100 10.34 9.94 17.20
CA SER A 100 10.51 9.36 18.53
C SER A 100 10.26 7.85 18.54
N VAL A 101 9.22 7.38 17.85
CA VAL A 101 8.93 5.96 17.68
C VAL A 101 10.06 5.24 16.95
N VAL A 102 10.60 5.84 15.90
CA VAL A 102 11.74 5.27 15.14
C VAL A 102 12.97 5.13 16.03
N ARG A 103 13.35 6.20 16.76
CA ARG A 103 14.51 6.16 17.67
C ARG A 103 14.34 5.09 18.76
N HIS A 104 13.15 4.98 19.32
CA HIS A 104 12.84 3.97 20.31
C HIS A 104 12.99 2.54 19.77
N GLU A 105 12.48 2.28 18.57
CA GLU A 105 12.56 0.93 18.00
C GLU A 105 14.00 0.56 17.60
N ILE A 106 14.78 1.51 17.07
CA ILE A 106 16.19 1.27 16.76
C ILE A 106 16.95 0.94 18.06
N LYS A 107 16.79 1.73 19.10
CA LYS A 107 17.43 1.48 20.41
C LYS A 107 17.08 0.09 20.94
N LYS A 108 15.84 -0.33 20.80
CA LYS A 108 15.39 -1.66 21.21
C LYS A 108 16.01 -2.79 20.37
N CYS A 109 16.25 -2.55 19.06
CA CYS A 109 17.02 -3.46 18.21
C CYS A 109 18.49 -3.55 18.68
N GLU A 110 19.13 -2.41 18.98
CA GLU A 110 20.48 -2.36 19.51
C GLU A 110 20.62 -3.14 20.84
N GLU A 111 19.73 -2.92 21.79
CA GLU A 111 19.68 -3.62 23.09
C GLU A 111 19.52 -5.13 22.94
N ARG A 112 18.87 -5.57 21.86
CA ARG A 112 18.68 -7.00 21.52
C ARG A 112 19.82 -7.58 20.69
N GLY A 113 20.81 -6.77 20.31
CA GLY A 113 21.93 -7.17 19.48
C GLY A 113 21.55 -7.46 18.02
N VAL A 114 20.42 -6.93 17.55
CA VAL A 114 19.97 -7.08 16.15
C VAL A 114 20.80 -6.15 15.27
N ARG A 115 21.58 -6.73 14.34
CA ARG A 115 22.43 -5.98 13.40
C ARG A 115 22.02 -6.15 11.94
N ASP A 116 21.05 -7.02 11.67
CA ASP A 116 20.53 -7.22 10.33
C ASP A 116 19.61 -6.07 9.91
N TRP A 117 20.00 -5.35 8.87
CA TRP A 117 19.28 -4.20 8.34
C TRP A 117 17.86 -4.51 7.85
N ALA A 118 17.64 -5.70 7.31
CA ALA A 118 16.33 -6.11 6.85
C ALA A 118 15.37 -6.27 8.05
N THR A 119 15.86 -6.85 9.13
CA THR A 119 15.13 -6.99 10.41
C THR A 119 14.84 -5.63 11.03
N ILE A 120 15.82 -4.73 11.10
CA ILE A 120 15.63 -3.38 11.64
C ILE A 120 14.60 -2.60 10.81
N LYS A 121 14.71 -2.60 9.47
CA LYS A 121 13.74 -1.96 8.57
C LYS A 121 12.33 -2.51 8.76
N SER A 122 12.20 -3.82 8.93
CA SER A 122 10.90 -4.46 9.16
C SER A 122 10.29 -4.06 10.50
N ALA A 123 11.09 -4.08 11.59
CA ALA A 123 10.66 -3.67 12.91
C ALA A 123 10.20 -2.21 12.95
N VAL A 124 10.98 -1.30 12.35
CA VAL A 124 10.61 0.12 12.24
C VAL A 124 9.31 0.29 11.45
N ARG A 125 9.17 -0.41 10.32
CA ARG A 125 7.96 -0.33 9.48
C ARG A 125 6.72 -0.81 10.22
N GLU A 126 6.78 -1.94 10.90
CA GLU A 126 5.65 -2.53 11.61
C GLU A 126 5.21 -1.65 12.79
N ASN A 127 6.14 -1.23 13.63
CA ASN A 127 5.84 -0.35 14.76
C ASN A 127 5.24 0.99 14.33
N LEU A 128 5.79 1.61 13.29
CA LEU A 128 5.26 2.85 12.75
C LEU A 128 3.88 2.69 12.13
N ARG A 129 3.65 1.61 11.39
CA ARG A 129 2.32 1.32 10.83
C ARG A 129 1.26 1.27 11.92
N ASP A 130 1.54 0.52 12.98
CA ASP A 130 0.61 0.35 14.09
C ASP A 130 0.38 1.68 14.84
N TYR A 131 1.45 2.43 15.11
CA TYR A 131 1.37 3.75 15.74
C TYR A 131 0.54 4.73 14.90
N ILE A 132 0.85 4.87 13.62
CA ILE A 132 0.16 5.79 12.71
C ILE A 132 -1.29 5.41 12.56
N PHE A 133 -1.59 4.11 12.41
CA PHE A 133 -2.97 3.63 12.34
C PHE A 133 -3.77 3.93 13.61
N MET A 134 -3.19 3.75 14.78
CA MET A 134 -3.85 4.10 16.04
C MET A 134 -4.20 5.59 16.10
N LYS A 135 -3.28 6.46 15.68
CA LYS A 135 -3.43 7.92 15.74
C LYS A 135 -4.35 8.49 14.67
N THR A 136 -4.27 7.98 13.45
CA THR A 136 -4.87 8.62 12.27
C THR A 136 -5.94 7.78 11.57
N LYS A 137 -6.02 6.49 11.87
CA LYS A 137 -6.82 5.49 11.14
C LYS A 137 -6.43 5.37 9.66
N ARG A 138 -5.25 5.85 9.29
CA ARG A 138 -4.65 5.73 7.97
C ARG A 138 -3.47 4.77 7.99
N ASN A 139 -3.17 4.22 6.83
CA ASN A 139 -2.08 3.24 6.65
C ASN A 139 -1.17 3.64 5.49
N PRO A 140 -0.36 4.72 5.63
CA PRO A 140 0.52 5.16 4.54
C PRO A 140 1.57 4.10 4.22
N MET A 141 2.11 4.14 3.00
CA MET A 141 3.25 3.33 2.63
C MET A 141 4.49 3.82 3.38
N ILE A 142 5.10 2.98 4.21
CA ILE A 142 6.27 3.34 5.02
C ILE A 142 7.53 2.72 4.39
N ILE A 143 8.50 3.59 4.07
CA ILE A 143 9.77 3.21 3.44
C ILE A 143 10.95 3.64 4.33
N PRO A 144 11.50 2.72 5.15
CA PRO A 144 12.74 2.99 5.89
C PRO A 144 13.95 2.86 4.96
N ILE A 145 14.79 3.90 4.95
CA ILE A 145 16.07 3.97 4.24
C ILE A 145 17.16 4.08 5.30
N ILE A 146 18.04 3.10 5.37
CA ILE A 146 19.20 3.09 6.24
C ILE A 146 20.44 3.22 5.35
N MET A 147 21.24 4.24 5.60
CA MET A 147 22.54 4.47 4.99
C MET A 147 23.63 4.04 5.96
N GLU A 148 24.68 3.44 5.46
CA GLU A 148 25.83 2.98 6.24
C GLU A 148 27.02 3.93 6.03
N VAL A 149 27.76 4.18 7.11
CA VAL A 149 29.02 4.91 7.09
C VAL A 149 30.08 4.18 7.91
#